data_595768e0bad11006d7a99e88f6e81c4f
#
_entry.id   595768e0bad11006d7a99e88f6e81c4f
#
_cell.length_a   1.000
_cell.length_b   1.000
_cell.length_c   1.000
_cell.angle_alpha   90.00
_cell.angle_beta   90.00
_cell.angle_gamma   90.00
#
_symmetry.space_group_name_H-M   'P 1'
#
loop_
_entity.id
_entity.type
_entity.pdbx_description
1 polymer ?
#
loop_
_entity_poly.entity_id
_entity_poly.type
_entity_poly.pdbx_seq_one_letter_code
_entity_poly.pdbx_strand_id
1 'polypeptide(L)'
;MTYRWDGIDDAGQAVPSSWFEAVTSWAEDAVVTGGVVLTHCHMGINRGPSAGYAVLLRLGWDPVEALAAIRAARPIAAIAYAEDALAWHFDRVQATTEQRAATFKRVAEWRDENPLDVVRIIRSIHLREAS
;
A
#
# COMPACT_ATOMS: atom_id res chain seq x y z
N MET A 1 -4.08 5.59 -22.39
CA MET A 1 -3.67 5.13 -21.03
C MET A 1 -2.18 4.82 -21.06
N THR A 2 -1.45 5.32 -20.06
CA THR A 2 -0.04 4.99 -19.90
C THR A 2 0.09 3.88 -18.85
N TYR A 3 0.86 2.85 -19.17
CA TYR A 3 1.05 1.69 -18.30
C TYR A 3 2.50 1.58 -17.87
N ARG A 4 2.72 1.31 -16.58
CA ARG A 4 4.03 0.99 -16.03
C ARG A 4 3.95 -0.33 -15.26
N TRP A 5 4.89 -1.23 -15.54
CA TRP A 5 5.00 -2.50 -14.83
C TRP A 5 6.25 -2.49 -13.95
N ASP A 6 6.03 -2.63 -12.65
CA ASP A 6 7.09 -2.73 -11.63
C ASP A 6 6.85 -4.01 -10.84
N GLY A 7 7.37 -5.11 -11.33
CA GLY A 7 7.14 -6.43 -10.74
C GLY A 7 7.90 -6.62 -9.43
N ILE A 8 7.21 -7.16 -8.42
CA ILE A 8 7.81 -7.69 -7.20
C ILE A 8 7.10 -8.99 -6.84
N ASP A 9 7.80 -9.85 -6.12
CA ASP A 9 7.20 -11.07 -5.58
C ASP A 9 6.26 -10.73 -4.41
N ASP A 10 5.23 -11.52 -4.23
CA ASP A 10 4.31 -11.39 -3.10
C ASP A 10 4.53 -12.55 -2.12
N ALA A 11 5.72 -12.58 -1.52
CA ALA A 11 6.19 -13.68 -0.66
C ALA A 11 6.49 -13.23 0.78
N GLY A 12 6.05 -12.02 1.17
CA GLY A 12 6.32 -11.47 2.49
C GLY A 12 7.75 -10.98 2.68
N GLN A 13 8.52 -10.86 1.60
CA GLN A 13 9.89 -10.33 1.63
C GLN A 13 9.91 -8.83 1.93
N ALA A 14 11.07 -8.31 2.33
CA ALA A 14 11.27 -6.88 2.44
C ALA A 14 11.22 -6.23 1.04
N VAL A 15 10.48 -5.13 0.92
CA VAL A 15 10.38 -4.36 -0.34
C VAL A 15 11.37 -3.21 -0.28
N PRO A 16 12.28 -3.10 -1.25
CA PRO A 16 13.31 -2.06 -1.23
C PRO A 16 12.72 -0.66 -1.42
N SER A 17 13.32 0.33 -0.77
CA SER A 17 12.93 1.74 -0.87
C SER A 17 12.95 2.24 -2.32
N SER A 18 13.88 1.74 -3.14
CA SER A 18 13.98 2.10 -4.56
C SER A 18 12.74 1.75 -5.36
N TRP A 19 12.05 0.66 -5.01
CA TRP A 19 10.80 0.29 -5.65
C TRP A 19 9.70 1.30 -5.35
N PHE A 20 9.55 1.69 -4.08
CA PHE A 20 8.57 2.72 -3.69
C PHE A 20 8.88 4.06 -4.34
N GLU A 21 10.15 4.46 -4.37
CA GLU A 21 10.56 5.72 -4.99
C GLU A 21 10.20 5.77 -6.48
N ALA A 22 10.50 4.72 -7.22
CA ALA A 22 10.22 4.64 -8.65
C ALA A 22 8.72 4.67 -8.95
N VAL A 23 7.93 3.84 -8.26
CA VAL A 23 6.48 3.73 -8.46
C VAL A 23 5.77 5.03 -8.09
N THR A 24 6.09 5.60 -6.93
CA THR A 24 5.40 6.79 -6.43
C THR A 24 5.79 8.05 -7.16
N SER A 25 7.04 8.18 -7.60
CA SER A 25 7.49 9.31 -8.41
C SER A 25 6.72 9.38 -9.73
N TRP A 26 6.59 8.25 -10.41
CA TRP A 26 5.83 8.15 -11.64
C TRP A 26 4.35 8.47 -11.42
N ALA A 27 3.75 7.94 -10.36
CA ALA A 27 2.34 8.17 -10.03
C ALA A 27 2.08 9.63 -9.64
N GLU A 28 2.96 10.24 -8.87
CA GLU A 28 2.83 11.66 -8.48
C GLU A 28 2.81 12.57 -9.70
N ASP A 29 3.71 12.35 -10.66
CA ASP A 29 3.74 13.13 -11.90
C ASP A 29 2.40 13.06 -12.64
N ALA A 30 1.80 11.87 -12.71
CA ALA A 30 0.51 11.68 -13.36
C ALA A 30 -0.62 12.43 -12.61
N VAL A 31 -0.64 12.37 -11.28
CA VAL A 31 -1.67 13.02 -10.44
C VAL A 31 -1.53 14.54 -10.51
N VAL A 32 -0.32 15.07 -10.42
CA VAL A 32 -0.04 16.51 -10.45
C VAL A 32 -0.49 17.14 -11.78
N THR A 33 -0.42 16.39 -12.88
CA THR A 33 -0.91 16.84 -14.19
C THR A 33 -2.40 16.60 -14.41
N GLY A 34 -3.15 16.23 -13.37
CA GLY A 34 -4.60 16.05 -13.42
C GLY A 34 -5.05 14.66 -13.83
N GLY A 35 -4.13 13.69 -13.93
CA GLY A 35 -4.43 12.32 -14.27
C GLY A 35 -4.96 11.49 -13.11
N VAL A 36 -5.46 10.31 -13.43
CA VAL A 36 -5.89 9.29 -12.48
C VAL A 36 -4.94 8.10 -12.54
N VAL A 37 -4.52 7.61 -11.37
CA VAL A 37 -3.62 6.46 -11.27
C VAL A 37 -4.37 5.25 -10.71
N LEU A 38 -4.25 4.12 -11.41
CA LEU A 38 -4.72 2.83 -10.93
C LEU A 38 -3.51 1.96 -10.56
N THR A 39 -3.45 1.52 -9.31
CA THR A 39 -2.47 0.51 -8.89
C THR A 39 -3.16 -0.84 -8.80
N HIS A 40 -2.55 -1.87 -9.37
CA HIS A 40 -3.14 -3.20 -9.36
C HIS A 40 -2.07 -4.30 -9.29
N CYS A 41 -2.51 -5.48 -8.88
CA CYS A 41 -1.76 -6.73 -8.92
C CYS A 41 -2.72 -7.84 -9.29
N HIS A 42 -2.31 -9.10 -9.16
CA HIS A 42 -3.16 -10.22 -9.59
C HIS A 42 -4.51 -10.27 -8.83
N MET A 43 -4.49 -10.20 -7.50
CA MET A 43 -5.71 -10.34 -6.68
C MET A 43 -6.25 -9.03 -6.11
N GLY A 44 -5.48 -7.96 -6.16
CA GLY A 44 -5.87 -6.69 -5.57
C GLY A 44 -5.93 -6.70 -4.03
N ILE A 45 -5.20 -7.61 -3.40
CA ILE A 45 -5.19 -7.76 -1.94
C ILE A 45 -3.98 -7.05 -1.33
N ASN A 46 -2.82 -7.16 -1.96
CA ASN A 46 -1.56 -6.80 -1.30
C ASN A 46 -0.67 -5.85 -2.11
N ARG A 47 -0.09 -6.29 -3.23
CA ARG A 47 0.90 -5.50 -3.98
C ARG A 47 0.30 -4.21 -4.54
N GLY A 48 -0.86 -4.28 -5.18
CA GLY A 48 -1.58 -3.11 -5.69
C GLY A 48 -1.96 -2.14 -4.58
N PRO A 49 -2.67 -2.58 -3.53
CA PRO A 49 -2.98 -1.73 -2.38
C PRO A 49 -1.76 -1.14 -1.69
N SER A 50 -0.65 -1.90 -1.57
CA SER A 50 0.58 -1.38 -0.95
C SER A 50 1.23 -0.29 -1.80
N ALA A 51 1.23 -0.43 -3.13
CA ALA A 51 1.68 0.62 -4.03
C ALA A 51 0.80 1.87 -3.90
N GLY A 52 -0.52 1.70 -3.87
CA GLY A 52 -1.47 2.79 -3.66
C GLY A 52 -1.25 3.50 -2.33
N TYR A 53 -0.98 2.75 -1.28
CA TYR A 53 -0.66 3.31 0.04
C TYR A 53 0.58 4.21 -0.02
N ALA A 54 1.65 3.74 -0.64
CA ALA A 54 2.86 4.53 -0.80
C ALA A 54 2.60 5.83 -1.58
N VAL A 55 1.77 5.79 -2.62
CA VAL A 55 1.36 6.98 -3.37
C VAL A 55 0.64 7.98 -2.47
N LEU A 56 -0.31 7.53 -1.65
CA LEU A 56 -1.03 8.40 -0.72
C LEU A 56 -0.08 9.03 0.30
N LEU A 57 0.89 8.28 0.83
CA LEU A 57 1.91 8.83 1.72
C LEU A 57 2.70 9.93 1.03
N ARG A 58 3.13 9.73 -0.20
CA ARG A 58 3.87 10.72 -0.98
C ARG A 58 3.05 11.99 -1.22
N LEU A 59 1.74 11.84 -1.39
CA LEU A 59 0.81 12.97 -1.58
C LEU A 59 0.46 13.68 -0.25
N GLY A 60 0.99 13.24 0.87
CA GLY A 60 0.83 13.91 2.16
C GLY A 60 -0.31 13.41 3.05
N TRP A 61 -0.88 12.25 2.73
CA TRP A 61 -1.94 11.67 3.56
C TRP A 61 -1.42 11.20 4.91
N ASP A 62 -2.25 11.32 5.94
CA ASP A 62 -1.97 10.67 7.22
C ASP A 62 -1.87 9.16 7.04
N PRO A 63 -0.84 8.49 7.61
CA PRO A 63 -0.62 7.06 7.40
C PRO A 63 -1.78 6.14 7.78
N VAL A 64 -2.51 6.44 8.85
CA VAL A 64 -3.64 5.61 9.27
C VAL A 64 -4.89 5.93 8.44
N GLU A 65 -5.14 7.19 8.15
CA GLU A 65 -6.26 7.59 7.27
C GLU A 65 -6.11 6.98 5.87
N ALA A 66 -4.89 6.91 5.35
CA ALA A 66 -4.63 6.27 4.07
C ALA A 66 -4.95 4.77 4.09
N LEU A 67 -4.57 4.05 5.15
CA LEU A 67 -4.93 2.64 5.32
C LEU A 67 -6.46 2.46 5.37
N ALA A 68 -7.12 3.27 6.16
CA ALA A 68 -8.58 3.22 6.30
C ALA A 68 -9.31 3.50 4.99
N ALA A 69 -8.85 4.48 4.22
CA ALA A 69 -9.42 4.83 2.93
C ALA A 69 -9.29 3.68 1.91
N ILE A 70 -8.11 3.05 1.85
CA ILE A 70 -7.88 1.91 0.95
C ILE A 70 -8.79 0.73 1.35
N ARG A 71 -8.87 0.42 2.63
CA ARG A 71 -9.71 -0.67 3.13
C ARG A 71 -11.20 -0.39 2.90
N ALA A 72 -11.64 0.85 3.04
CA ALA A 72 -13.02 1.23 2.75
C ALA A 72 -13.35 1.05 1.26
N ALA A 73 -12.44 1.42 0.37
CA ALA A 73 -12.62 1.26 -1.07
C ALA A 73 -12.47 -0.20 -1.52
N ARG A 74 -11.59 -0.95 -0.88
CA ARG A 74 -11.33 -2.36 -1.18
C ARG A 74 -11.29 -3.18 0.11
N PRO A 75 -12.42 -3.71 0.56
CA PRO A 75 -12.52 -4.38 1.88
C PRO A 75 -11.59 -5.57 2.09
N ILE A 76 -11.09 -6.17 1.01
CA ILE A 76 -10.16 -7.31 1.08
C ILE A 76 -8.69 -6.90 1.06
N ALA A 77 -8.38 -5.59 1.02
CA ALA A 77 -7.00 -5.12 0.96
C ALA A 77 -6.26 -5.38 2.27
N ALA A 78 -5.21 -6.20 2.19
CA ALA A 78 -4.34 -6.50 3.34
C ALA A 78 -3.28 -5.42 3.56
N ILE A 79 -2.75 -4.87 2.49
CA ILE A 79 -1.72 -3.82 2.51
C ILE A 79 -0.50 -4.29 3.32
N ALA A 80 -0.02 -5.51 3.04
CA ALA A 80 0.99 -6.17 3.87
C ALA A 80 2.35 -5.47 3.85
N TYR A 81 2.64 -4.68 2.82
CA TYR A 81 3.89 -3.94 2.70
C TYR A 81 3.80 -2.48 3.18
N ALA A 82 2.74 -2.16 3.94
CA ALA A 82 2.55 -0.80 4.45
C ALA A 82 3.69 -0.33 5.35
N GLU A 83 4.21 -1.20 6.21
CA GLU A 83 5.32 -0.85 7.11
C GLU A 83 6.61 -0.57 6.34
N ASP A 84 6.88 -1.31 5.27
CA ASP A 84 8.02 -1.04 4.38
C ASP A 84 7.84 0.31 3.65
N ALA A 85 6.62 0.60 3.19
CA ALA A 85 6.29 1.88 2.58
C ALA A 85 6.46 3.04 3.56
N LEU A 86 6.05 2.85 4.82
CA LEU A 86 6.26 3.84 5.89
C LEU A 86 7.74 4.10 6.15
N ALA A 87 8.55 3.04 6.24
CA ALA A 87 10.00 3.19 6.44
C ALA A 87 10.63 4.00 5.31
N TRP A 88 10.29 3.69 4.06
CA TRP A 88 10.71 4.47 2.91
C TRP A 88 10.27 5.93 3.01
N HIS A 89 9.00 6.17 3.32
CA HIS A 89 8.44 7.52 3.43
C HIS A 89 9.12 8.33 4.53
N PHE A 90 9.34 7.74 5.69
CA PHE A 90 10.00 8.41 6.82
C PHE A 90 11.44 8.79 6.50
N ASP A 91 12.17 7.93 5.78
CA ASP A 91 13.52 8.27 5.31
C ASP A 91 13.48 9.44 4.33
N ARG A 92 12.49 9.45 3.43
CA ARG A 92 12.32 10.52 2.45
C ARG A 92 12.02 11.87 3.09
N VAL A 93 11.19 11.91 4.13
CA VAL A 93 10.79 13.16 4.82
C VAL A 93 11.64 13.45 6.05
N GLN A 94 12.64 12.62 6.34
CA GLN A 94 13.54 12.77 7.50
C GLN A 94 12.79 12.85 8.82
N ALA A 95 11.81 11.94 9.01
CA ALA A 95 11.05 11.87 10.26
C ALA A 95 11.94 11.56 11.46
N THR A 96 11.60 12.10 12.63
CA THR A 96 12.31 11.82 13.88
C THR A 96 12.01 10.40 14.36
N THR A 97 12.86 9.88 15.25
CA THR A 97 12.65 8.57 15.88
C THR A 97 11.30 8.51 16.60
N GLU A 98 10.92 9.58 17.29
CA GLU A 98 9.65 9.68 18.01
C GLU A 98 8.45 9.66 17.04
N GLN A 99 8.53 10.38 15.94
CA GLN A 99 7.49 10.40 14.91
C GLN A 99 7.29 9.02 14.30
N ARG A 100 8.40 8.33 13.98
CA ARG A 100 8.36 6.96 13.44
C ARG A 100 7.70 5.99 14.41
N ALA A 101 8.15 5.98 15.66
CA ALA A 101 7.62 5.11 16.70
C ALA A 101 6.12 5.34 16.93
N ALA A 102 5.70 6.59 17.03
CA ALA A 102 4.29 6.95 17.24
C ALA A 102 3.42 6.48 16.07
N THR A 103 3.87 6.64 14.83
CA THR A 103 3.11 6.24 13.65
C THR A 103 3.05 4.72 13.52
N PHE A 104 4.16 4.00 13.71
CA PHE A 104 4.15 2.53 13.68
C PHE A 104 3.22 1.95 14.73
N LYS A 105 3.16 2.56 15.91
CA LYS A 105 2.23 2.15 16.96
C LYS A 105 0.77 2.32 16.52
N ARG A 106 0.43 3.48 15.93
CA ARG A 106 -0.92 3.75 15.41
C ARG A 106 -1.30 2.75 14.29
N VAL A 107 -0.37 2.42 13.43
CA VAL A 107 -0.60 1.45 12.35
C VAL A 107 -0.83 0.06 12.93
N ALA A 108 -0.04 -0.36 13.93
CA ALA A 108 -0.24 -1.64 14.58
C ALA A 108 -1.60 -1.73 15.27
N GLU A 109 -2.02 -0.67 15.95
CA GLU A 109 -3.35 -0.57 16.58
C GLU A 109 -4.46 -0.67 15.55
N TRP A 110 -4.31 0.01 14.41
CA TRP A 110 -5.28 -0.06 13.32
C TRP A 110 -5.40 -1.48 12.76
N ARG A 111 -4.27 -2.19 12.56
CA ARG A 111 -4.30 -3.57 12.10
C ARG A 111 -5.01 -4.50 13.09
N ASP A 112 -4.77 -4.32 14.39
CA ASP A 112 -5.43 -5.12 15.42
C ASP A 112 -6.94 -4.90 15.44
N GLU A 113 -7.38 -3.67 15.17
CA GLU A 113 -8.79 -3.31 15.11
C GLU A 113 -9.46 -3.68 13.78
N ASN A 114 -8.68 -3.93 12.73
CA ASN A 114 -9.17 -4.20 11.37
C ASN A 114 -8.53 -5.46 10.77
N PRO A 115 -8.67 -6.62 11.42
CA PRO A 115 -8.03 -7.84 10.95
C PRO A 115 -8.65 -8.35 9.65
N LEU A 116 -7.85 -9.06 8.85
CA LEU A 116 -8.29 -9.76 7.65
C LEU A 116 -7.80 -11.21 7.67
N ASP A 117 -8.71 -12.12 7.33
CA ASP A 117 -8.33 -13.50 7.03
C ASP A 117 -8.01 -13.61 5.53
N VAL A 118 -6.76 -13.36 5.18
CA VAL A 118 -6.29 -13.35 3.79
C VAL A 118 -6.46 -14.70 3.13
N VAL A 119 -6.22 -15.79 3.86
CA VAL A 119 -6.36 -17.16 3.32
C VAL A 119 -7.82 -17.43 2.93
N ARG A 120 -8.76 -17.09 3.78
CA ARG A 120 -10.19 -17.24 3.51
C ARG A 120 -10.62 -16.40 2.31
N ILE A 121 -10.13 -15.17 2.21
CA ILE A 121 -10.43 -14.27 1.09
C ILE A 121 -9.92 -14.84 -0.23
N ILE A 122 -8.67 -15.32 -0.26
CA ILE A 122 -8.06 -15.93 -1.44
C ILE A 122 -8.86 -17.16 -1.88
N ARG A 123 -9.24 -18.02 -0.95
CA ARG A 123 -10.08 -19.21 -1.25
C ARG A 123 -11.42 -18.80 -1.84
N SER A 124 -12.07 -17.77 -1.31
CA SER A 124 -13.34 -17.27 -1.82
C SER A 124 -13.23 -16.76 -3.25
N ILE A 125 -12.15 -16.06 -3.59
CA ILE A 125 -11.87 -15.58 -4.94
C ILE A 125 -11.67 -16.74 -5.90
N HIS A 126 -10.85 -17.74 -5.53
CA HIS A 126 -10.61 -18.93 -6.36
C HIS A 126 -11.88 -19.73 -6.60
N LEU A 127 -12.74 -19.88 -5.61
CA LEU A 127 -14.03 -20.56 -5.78
C LEU A 127 -14.96 -19.84 -6.76
N ARG A 128 -14.98 -18.51 -6.74
CA ARG A 128 -15.76 -17.70 -7.70
C ARG A 128 -15.22 -17.83 -9.11
N GLU A 129 -13.90 -17.84 -9.27
CA GLU A 129 -13.26 -18.01 -10.57
C GLU A 129 -13.50 -19.40 -11.15
N ALA A 130 -13.61 -20.43 -10.29
CA ALA A 130 -13.86 -21.81 -10.70
C ALA A 130 -15.32 -22.09 -11.07
N SER A 131 -16.24 -21.25 -10.66
CA SER A 131 -17.66 -21.37 -10.96
C SER A 131 -18.06 -20.56 -12.18
#